data_7bf54cd0a3ddb95bf9773409bbf9b9c0
#
_entry.id   7bf54cd0a3ddb95bf9773409bbf9b9c0
#
_cell.length_a   1.000
_cell.length_b   1.000
_cell.length_c   1.000
_cell.angle_alpha   90.00
_cell.angle_beta   90.00
_cell.angle_gamma   90.00
#
_symmetry.space_group_name_H-M   'P 1'
#
loop_
_entity.id
_entity.type
_entity.pdbx_description
1 polymer ?
#
loop_
_entity_poly.entity_id
_entity_poly.type
_entity_poly.pdbx_seq_one_letter_code
_entity_poly.pdbx_strand_id
1 'polypeptide(L)'
;DHNQPEKSLLYLIKKGGKQLLYAHDTGIFPEVTWKFLEGKRFDFVSLDCTALTRDWKKGHMGFEAVDQVRDRMTEMKCIDTKTTLVLNHFAHFDNFTHEKICRIENPKGYEIAYDGCTFVF
;
A
#
# COMPACT_ATOMS: atom_id res chain seq x y z
N ASP A 1 -2.18 -12.95 2.29
CA ASP A 1 -2.79 -14.13 1.64
C ASP A 1 -3.92 -13.67 0.73
N HIS A 2 -3.68 -13.65 -0.58
CA HIS A 2 -4.68 -13.23 -1.55
C HIS A 2 -5.61 -14.41 -1.92
N ASN A 3 -5.04 -15.53 -2.31
CA ASN A 3 -5.80 -16.68 -2.78
C ASN A 3 -5.14 -18.00 -2.35
N GLN A 4 -5.83 -18.83 -1.56
CA GLN A 4 -5.32 -20.13 -1.18
C GLN A 4 -5.60 -21.17 -2.29
N PRO A 5 -4.65 -22.07 -2.62
CA PRO A 5 -3.37 -22.33 -1.95
C PRO A 5 -2.17 -21.51 -2.46
N GLU A 6 -2.39 -20.50 -3.27
CA GLU A 6 -1.33 -19.68 -3.86
C GLU A 6 -0.59 -18.85 -2.80
N LYS A 7 0.71 -18.65 -3.00
CA LYS A 7 1.52 -17.76 -2.17
C LYS A 7 1.60 -16.40 -2.84
N SER A 8 0.93 -15.40 -2.28
CA SER A 8 1.08 -14.01 -2.70
C SER A 8 2.50 -13.52 -2.41
N LEU A 9 3.06 -12.76 -3.33
CA LEU A 9 4.41 -12.20 -3.23
C LEU A 9 4.33 -10.68 -3.17
N LEU A 10 5.06 -10.09 -2.23
CA LEU A 10 5.37 -8.66 -2.23
C LEU A 10 6.79 -8.47 -2.78
N TYR A 11 7.02 -7.37 -3.47
CA TYR A 11 8.31 -7.11 -4.07
C TYR A 11 9.02 -5.96 -3.36
N LEU A 12 10.23 -6.24 -2.86
CA LEU A 12 11.17 -5.21 -2.42
C LEU A 12 12.16 -4.97 -3.56
N ILE A 13 12.16 -3.77 -4.09
CA ILE A 13 13.00 -3.37 -5.22
C ILE A 13 14.04 -2.36 -4.73
N LYS A 14 15.32 -2.59 -5.05
CA LYS A 14 16.43 -1.69 -4.71
C LYS A 14 17.13 -1.21 -5.98
N LYS A 15 17.32 0.12 -6.08
CA LYS A 15 18.06 0.72 -7.18
C LYS A 15 18.63 2.08 -6.75
N GLY A 16 19.91 2.34 -7.04
CA GLY A 16 20.51 3.65 -6.80
C GLY A 16 20.46 4.15 -5.35
N GLY A 17 20.52 3.24 -4.37
CA GLY A 17 20.40 3.57 -2.95
C GLY A 17 18.96 3.76 -2.46
N LYS A 18 17.97 3.71 -3.34
CA LYS A 18 16.55 3.79 -3.02
C LYS A 18 15.91 2.41 -2.85
N GLN A 19 14.89 2.34 -2.03
CA GLN A 19 14.11 1.12 -1.78
C GLN A 19 12.62 1.37 -2.01
N LEU A 20 12.00 0.49 -2.78
CA LEU A 20 10.57 0.48 -3.08
C LEU A 20 9.94 -0.81 -2.56
N LEU A 21 8.80 -0.70 -1.89
CA LEU A 21 7.91 -1.83 -1.60
C LEU A 21 6.70 -1.77 -2.54
N TYR A 22 6.52 -2.85 -3.32
CA TYR A 22 5.33 -3.06 -4.15
C TYR A 22 4.47 -4.14 -3.48
N ALA A 23 3.32 -3.74 -2.96
CA ALA A 23 2.44 -4.57 -2.14
C ALA A 23 0.99 -4.50 -2.65
N HIS A 24 0.76 -5.14 -3.80
CA HIS A 24 -0.56 -5.29 -4.41
C HIS A 24 -1.05 -6.73 -4.28
N ASP A 25 -2.32 -6.96 -4.56
CA ASP A 25 -3.00 -8.25 -4.42
C ASP A 25 -2.78 -8.87 -3.03
N THR A 26 -2.93 -8.05 -2.00
CA THR A 26 -2.71 -8.49 -0.63
C THR A 26 -3.63 -7.80 0.37
N GLY A 27 -4.01 -8.53 1.40
CA GLY A 27 -4.58 -7.96 2.61
C GLY A 27 -3.49 -7.43 3.56
N ILE A 28 -3.84 -7.20 4.82
CA ILE A 28 -2.89 -6.82 5.87
C ILE A 28 -1.79 -7.88 5.93
N PHE A 29 -0.55 -7.42 6.05
CA PHE A 29 0.62 -8.29 5.99
C PHE A 29 0.65 -9.28 7.16
N PRO A 30 0.95 -10.58 6.90
CA PRO A 30 1.15 -11.56 7.95
C PRO A 30 2.45 -11.28 8.74
N GLU A 31 2.54 -11.80 9.97
CA GLU A 31 3.68 -11.54 10.86
C GLU A 31 5.04 -11.92 10.26
N VAL A 32 5.09 -12.95 9.40
CA VAL A 32 6.33 -13.31 8.69
C VAL A 32 6.80 -12.19 7.77
N THR A 33 5.88 -11.47 7.13
CA THR A 33 6.20 -10.29 6.29
C THR A 33 6.66 -9.13 7.16
N TRP A 34 5.99 -8.86 8.27
CA TRP A 34 6.40 -7.81 9.21
C TRP A 34 7.82 -8.04 9.73
N LYS A 35 8.14 -9.26 10.15
CA LYS A 35 9.52 -9.63 10.54
C LYS A 35 10.53 -9.41 9.42
N PHE A 36 10.17 -9.70 8.18
CA PHE A 36 11.05 -9.44 7.03
C PHE A 36 11.27 -7.95 6.80
N LEU A 37 10.28 -7.11 7.10
CA LEU A 37 10.38 -5.64 6.93
C LEU A 37 11.17 -4.96 8.06
N GLU A 38 11.39 -5.61 9.19
CA GLU A 38 12.16 -5.05 10.32
C GLU A 38 13.53 -4.52 9.88
N GLY A 39 13.85 -3.30 10.32
CA GLY A 39 15.11 -2.64 10.01
C GLY A 39 15.27 -2.16 8.56
N LYS A 40 14.25 -2.32 7.73
CA LYS A 40 14.23 -1.77 6.37
C LYS A 40 13.54 -0.41 6.36
N ARG A 41 14.03 0.48 5.51
CA ARG A 41 13.42 1.79 5.26
C ARG A 41 13.11 1.93 3.79
N PHE A 42 11.93 2.43 3.49
CA PHE A 42 11.45 2.60 2.12
C PHE A 42 11.35 4.08 1.75
N ASP A 43 11.77 4.39 0.53
CA ASP A 43 11.59 5.71 -0.08
C ASP A 43 10.23 5.79 -0.80
N PHE A 44 9.71 4.65 -1.23
CA PHE A 44 8.44 4.53 -1.93
C PHE A 44 7.71 3.26 -1.49
N VAL A 45 6.41 3.36 -1.23
CA VAL A 45 5.54 2.22 -0.92
C VAL A 45 4.27 2.32 -1.73
N SER A 46 3.96 1.28 -2.51
CA SER A 46 2.68 1.16 -3.22
C SER A 46 1.84 0.06 -2.58
N LEU A 47 0.65 0.42 -2.11
CA LEU A 47 -0.25 -0.47 -1.38
C LEU A 47 -1.50 -0.80 -2.20
N ASP A 48 -1.97 -2.04 -2.03
CA ASP A 48 -3.30 -2.45 -2.48
C ASP A 48 -4.36 -1.59 -1.78
N CYS A 49 -5.33 -1.13 -2.55
CA CYS A 49 -6.51 -0.44 -2.02
C CYS A 49 -7.78 -0.82 -2.80
N THR A 50 -7.87 -2.08 -3.18
CA THR A 50 -8.96 -2.62 -4.00
C THR A 50 -10.33 -2.41 -3.38
N ALA A 51 -10.43 -2.59 -2.07
CA ALA A 51 -11.72 -2.64 -1.39
C ALA A 51 -12.30 -1.26 -1.03
N LEU A 52 -11.53 -0.17 -1.24
CA LEU A 52 -12.00 1.22 -0.99
C LEU A 52 -12.56 1.38 0.44
N THR A 53 -13.84 1.72 0.57
CA THR A 53 -14.52 1.90 1.88
C THR A 53 -14.91 0.60 2.57
N ARG A 54 -14.74 -0.56 1.94
CA ARG A 54 -15.10 -1.84 2.52
C ARG A 54 -14.06 -2.28 3.54
N ASP A 55 -14.49 -2.78 4.68
CA ASP A 55 -13.60 -3.30 5.73
C ASP A 55 -13.01 -4.67 5.36
N TRP A 56 -12.28 -4.70 4.23
CA TRP A 56 -11.53 -5.88 3.82
C TRP A 56 -10.09 -5.80 4.35
N LYS A 57 -9.65 -6.91 4.92
CA LYS A 57 -8.32 -7.05 5.54
C LYS A 57 -7.58 -8.30 5.05
N LYS A 58 -8.28 -9.18 4.32
CA LYS A 58 -7.75 -10.40 3.73
C LYS A 58 -7.97 -10.38 2.22
N GLY A 59 -6.97 -10.86 1.50
CA GLY A 59 -6.97 -10.86 0.05
C GLY A 59 -6.68 -9.47 -0.54
N HIS A 60 -7.43 -8.46 -0.12
CA HIS A 60 -7.26 -7.06 -0.48
C HIS A 60 -7.46 -6.16 0.73
N MET A 61 -7.09 -4.88 0.59
CA MET A 61 -7.27 -3.87 1.62
C MET A 61 -8.29 -2.79 1.21
N GLY A 62 -9.05 -2.30 2.18
CA GLY A 62 -9.77 -1.04 2.11
C GLY A 62 -9.01 0.08 2.82
N PHE A 63 -9.55 1.29 2.84
CA PHE A 63 -8.92 2.49 3.40
C PHE A 63 -8.45 2.29 4.85
N GLU A 64 -9.30 1.71 5.69
CA GLU A 64 -8.95 1.47 7.10
C GLU A 64 -7.78 0.47 7.24
N ALA A 65 -7.77 -0.59 6.45
CA ALA A 65 -6.69 -1.58 6.48
C ALA A 65 -5.36 -1.00 5.99
N VAL A 66 -5.41 -0.13 4.98
CA VAL A 66 -4.23 0.61 4.49
C VAL A 66 -3.68 1.54 5.57
N ASP A 67 -4.56 2.27 6.29
CA ASP A 67 -4.15 3.12 7.41
C ASP A 67 -3.46 2.31 8.51
N GLN A 68 -3.99 1.11 8.86
CA GLN A 68 -3.34 0.21 9.83
C GLN A 68 -1.95 -0.25 9.38
N VAL A 69 -1.79 -0.57 8.09
CA VAL A 69 -0.48 -0.94 7.53
C VAL A 69 0.50 0.23 7.60
N ARG A 70 0.08 1.43 7.18
CA ARG A 70 0.89 2.66 7.26
C ARG A 70 1.34 2.93 8.69
N ASP A 71 0.42 2.88 9.64
CA ASP A 71 0.69 3.19 11.04
C ASP A 71 1.73 2.22 11.61
N ARG A 72 1.58 0.92 11.36
CA ARG A 72 2.56 -0.09 11.79
C ARG A 72 3.92 0.10 11.10
N MET A 73 3.95 0.44 9.81
CA MET A 73 5.21 0.74 9.11
C MET A 73 5.90 1.98 9.70
N THR A 74 5.12 2.97 10.14
CA THR A 74 5.63 4.17 10.81
C THR A 74 6.24 3.83 12.18
N GLU A 75 5.52 3.07 13.00
CA GLU A 75 6.00 2.58 14.30
C GLU A 75 7.30 1.78 14.17
N MET A 76 7.38 0.92 13.16
CA MET A 76 8.57 0.14 12.84
C MET A 76 9.71 0.97 12.21
N LYS A 77 9.49 2.27 11.93
CA LYS A 77 10.43 3.16 11.24
C LYS A 77 10.79 2.66 9.81
N CYS A 78 9.91 1.90 9.19
CA CYS A 78 10.05 1.49 7.80
C CYS A 78 9.77 2.64 6.84
N ILE A 79 8.95 3.61 7.25
CA ILE A 79 8.58 4.82 6.52
C ILE A 79 8.68 6.05 7.41
N ASP A 80 8.81 7.21 6.79
CA ASP A 80 8.80 8.52 7.44
C ASP A 80 8.18 9.59 6.53
N THR A 81 8.26 10.86 6.92
CA THR A 81 7.68 11.99 6.17
C THR A 81 8.27 12.22 4.78
N LYS A 82 9.37 11.54 4.43
CA LYS A 82 10.01 11.60 3.10
C LYS A 82 9.59 10.42 2.21
N THR A 83 8.89 9.44 2.77
CA THR A 83 8.43 8.28 2.01
C THR A 83 7.22 8.66 1.17
N THR A 84 7.27 8.37 -0.12
CA THR A 84 6.10 8.47 -1.00
C THR A 84 5.20 7.26 -0.78
N LEU A 85 3.98 7.48 -0.33
CA LEU A 85 2.97 6.45 -0.12
C LEU A 85 1.93 6.53 -1.24
N VAL A 86 1.76 5.45 -1.98
CA VAL A 86 0.84 5.39 -3.12
C VAL A 86 -0.22 4.33 -2.87
N LEU A 87 -1.48 4.69 -3.08
CA LEU A 87 -2.60 3.74 -3.16
C LEU A 87 -2.87 3.40 -4.62
N ASN A 88 -3.06 2.12 -4.89
CA ASN A 88 -3.27 1.58 -6.23
C ASN A 88 -4.18 0.35 -6.19
N HIS A 89 -4.37 -0.29 -7.37
CA HIS A 89 -5.13 -1.53 -7.50
C HIS A 89 -6.61 -1.38 -7.12
N PHE A 90 -7.25 -0.27 -7.50
CA PHE A 90 -8.64 0.02 -7.15
C PHE A 90 -9.63 -0.85 -7.94
N ALA A 91 -10.63 -1.39 -7.27
CA ALA A 91 -11.79 -1.97 -7.94
C ALA A 91 -12.85 -0.90 -8.25
N HIS A 92 -13.68 -1.18 -9.24
CA HIS A 92 -14.79 -0.31 -9.64
C HIS A 92 -16.03 -0.53 -8.76
N PHE A 93 -15.90 -0.30 -7.45
CA PHE A 93 -16.99 -0.40 -6.50
C PHE A 93 -17.64 0.97 -6.23
N ASP A 94 -18.94 0.97 -5.97
CA ASP A 94 -19.66 2.07 -5.35
C ASP A 94 -19.50 3.45 -6.05
N ASN A 95 -19.25 3.45 -7.37
CA ASN A 95 -19.05 4.67 -8.17
C ASN A 95 -17.96 5.61 -7.61
N PHE A 96 -16.89 5.04 -7.08
CA PHE A 96 -15.71 5.82 -6.71
C PHE A 96 -14.97 6.29 -7.96
N THR A 97 -14.87 7.60 -8.12
CA THR A 97 -13.98 8.21 -9.12
C THR A 97 -12.62 8.50 -8.50
N HIS A 98 -11.61 8.68 -9.32
CA HIS A 98 -10.27 9.10 -8.88
C HIS A 98 -10.34 10.34 -7.99
N GLU A 99 -11.08 11.38 -8.39
CA GLU A 99 -11.21 12.62 -7.62
C GLU A 99 -11.84 12.39 -6.24
N LYS A 100 -12.79 11.47 -6.16
CA LYS A 100 -13.42 11.12 -4.88
C LYS A 100 -12.43 10.43 -3.95
N ILE A 101 -11.62 9.53 -4.47
CA ILE A 101 -10.55 8.87 -3.68
C ILE A 101 -9.51 9.90 -3.23
N CYS A 102 -9.06 10.77 -4.14
CA CYS A 102 -8.13 11.85 -3.83
C CYS A 102 -8.63 12.75 -2.69
N ARG A 103 -9.90 13.15 -2.70
CA ARG A 103 -10.47 13.99 -1.62
C ARG A 103 -10.42 13.32 -0.25
N ILE A 104 -10.53 12.00 -0.19
CA ILE A 104 -10.56 11.24 1.06
C ILE A 104 -9.14 10.94 1.54
N GLU A 105 -8.26 10.52 0.65
CA GLU A 105 -6.98 9.91 1.02
C GLU A 105 -5.76 10.84 0.91
N ASN A 106 -5.77 11.83 -0.02
CA ASN A 106 -4.65 12.77 -0.10
C ASN A 106 -4.42 13.56 1.21
N PRO A 107 -5.46 13.99 1.96
CA PRO A 107 -5.26 14.66 3.25
C PRO A 107 -4.54 13.79 4.30
N LYS A 108 -4.55 12.47 4.13
CA LYS A 108 -3.85 11.50 4.99
C LYS A 108 -2.40 11.26 4.56
N GLY A 109 -1.95 11.88 3.46
CA GLY A 109 -0.58 11.78 2.94
C GLY A 109 -0.38 10.70 1.88
N TYR A 110 -1.45 10.16 1.29
CA TYR A 110 -1.35 9.23 0.18
C TYR A 110 -1.42 9.94 -1.17
N GLU A 111 -0.62 9.47 -2.12
CA GLU A 111 -0.79 9.72 -3.54
C GLU A 111 -1.71 8.66 -4.15
N ILE A 112 -2.57 9.04 -5.07
CA ILE A 112 -3.54 8.13 -5.69
C ILE A 112 -3.12 7.83 -7.12
N ALA A 113 -2.81 6.55 -7.39
CA ALA A 113 -2.43 6.13 -8.73
C ALA A 113 -3.62 6.13 -9.71
N TYR A 114 -3.30 6.32 -10.97
CA TYR A 114 -4.23 6.18 -12.10
C TYR A 114 -3.47 5.66 -13.33
N ASP A 115 -4.19 5.16 -14.32
CA ASP A 115 -3.58 4.59 -15.51
C ASP A 115 -2.72 5.61 -16.26
N GLY A 116 -1.44 5.28 -16.44
CA GLY A 116 -0.47 6.16 -17.09
C GLY A 116 0.24 7.15 -16.16
N CYS A 117 -0.06 7.18 -14.86
CA CYS A 117 0.67 8.03 -13.91
C CYS A 117 2.14 7.58 -13.77
N THR A 118 3.00 8.53 -13.42
CA THR A 118 4.43 8.29 -13.16
C THR A 118 4.81 8.96 -11.85
N PHE A 119 5.49 8.23 -10.98
CA PHE A 119 6.05 8.74 -9.74
C PHE A 119 7.57 8.78 -9.81
N VAL A 120 8.15 9.88 -9.32
CA VAL A 120 9.61 10.04 -9.20
C VAL A 120 9.93 10.20 -7.71
N PHE A 121 10.88 9.44 -7.17
CA PHE A 121 11.21 9.43 -5.74
C PHE A 121 12.70 9.20 -5.48
#